data_76a4ab39b3a6835612be40ce376e2f05
#
_entry.id   76a4ab39b3a6835612be40ce376e2f05
#
_cell.length_a   1.000
_cell.length_b   1.000
_cell.length_c   1.000
_cell.angle_alpha   90.00
_cell.angle_beta   90.00
_cell.angle_gamma   90.00
#
_symmetry.space_group_name_H-M   'P 1'
#
loop_
_entity.id
_entity.type
_entity.pdbx_description
1 polymer ?
#
loop_
_entity_poly.entity_id
_entity_poly.type
_entity_poly.pdbx_seq_one_letter_code
_entity_poly.pdbx_strand_id
1 'polypeptide(L)'
;MGLSKLLDNPIFIFTQKTKTMKKIITLALALMTVGTLSAQKDNGGITAEMLQEIRTGQTNSQAEKAARNALALNAIPELATNAENLAMIDTHFSHRVRTKGITDQHQSGRCWLFTGLNVLRAKMIDDLDLPSLEFSQNYLFVYDQLEKSNLFLQAVIDTKHLPMDDRKVEWLFKNPLNDGGQFTGVSNLVMKYGVVPAEVMPENYQSNNTAQVGNLIKLKLREFGLKLREQKDRRSTVALKTEMLKEIYSMLVRAYGVPPTEFEWTRHDKDGNPIETKRYTPKSFYQEYFGDIDLEKNFVMVMNDPTREYHKVYEIEYDRHVYDGDNWVYLNLPIEEVKALAIASIKDNTAMYFSCDVGKFLLSKKGTLDINNFDYESLMGVEFPMNKEQRVRTFASGSSHAMTLIAVDLDEEGNPKKWMVENSWGANSGWKGNLIMTDEWFEEYMFRVVIDKKYIPAETLKLLEQKPIQLPSWDPMFAYEE
;
A
#
# COMPACT_ATOMS: atom_id res chain seq x y z
N MET A 1 -42.79 92.57 -41.25
CA MET A 1 -44.23 92.32 -41.33
C MET A 1 -44.39 90.83 -41.45
N GLY A 2 -44.98 90.08 -40.66
CA GLY A 2 -45.84 90.17 -39.51
C GLY A 2 -46.05 88.76 -39.06
N LEU A 3 -45.97 88.58 -37.80
CA LEU A 3 -46.87 87.88 -36.88
C LEU A 3 -47.76 86.74 -37.53
N SER A 4 -47.96 85.64 -37.00
CA SER A 4 -48.28 85.26 -35.62
C SER A 4 -48.68 83.79 -35.50
N LYS A 5 -48.58 83.38 -34.32
CA LYS A 5 -49.39 82.40 -33.53
C LYS A 5 -49.13 80.90 -33.69
N LEU A 6 -48.46 80.52 -32.70
CA LEU A 6 -48.69 79.33 -31.86
C LEU A 6 -50.10 78.84 -31.80
N LEU A 7 -50.29 77.59 -31.84
CA LEU A 7 -51.30 76.87 -31.09
C LEU A 7 -50.63 75.72 -30.36
N ASP A 8 -50.62 75.85 -29.06
CA ASP A 8 -50.24 74.75 -28.15
C ASP A 8 -51.17 73.55 -28.39
N ASN A 9 -50.61 72.48 -28.77
CA ASN A 9 -51.33 71.24 -29.02
C ASN A 9 -51.29 70.36 -27.76
N PRO A 10 -52.36 70.24 -26.97
CA PRO A 10 -52.39 69.50 -25.72
C PRO A 10 -52.12 67.98 -25.95
N ILE A 11 -52.18 67.52 -27.16
CA ILE A 11 -51.89 66.13 -27.53
C ILE A 11 -50.40 65.77 -27.38
N PHE A 12 -49.48 66.75 -27.51
CA PHE A 12 -48.04 66.49 -27.39
C PHE A 12 -47.56 66.28 -25.93
N ILE A 13 -48.25 66.90 -24.96
CA ILE A 13 -47.95 66.76 -23.54
C ILE A 13 -48.43 65.43 -23.01
N PHE A 14 -49.56 64.90 -23.54
CA PHE A 14 -50.11 63.60 -23.14
C PHE A 14 -49.26 62.44 -23.68
N THR A 15 -48.72 62.54 -24.90
CA THR A 15 -47.86 61.52 -25.49
C THR A 15 -46.48 61.45 -24.83
N GLN A 16 -45.96 62.60 -24.34
CA GLN A 16 -44.70 62.57 -23.62
C GLN A 16 -44.83 61.98 -22.19
N LYS A 17 -45.92 62.28 -21.48
CA LYS A 17 -46.22 61.68 -20.16
C LYS A 17 -46.45 60.17 -20.24
N THR A 18 -47.14 59.70 -21.25
CA THR A 18 -47.37 58.26 -21.46
C THR A 18 -46.11 57.49 -21.87
N LYS A 19 -45.18 58.11 -22.63
CA LYS A 19 -43.89 57.48 -22.95
C LYS A 19 -42.97 57.39 -21.73
N THR A 20 -42.96 58.42 -20.88
CA THR A 20 -42.18 58.43 -19.63
C THR A 20 -42.73 57.40 -18.61
N MET A 21 -44.05 57.33 -18.45
CA MET A 21 -44.68 56.32 -17.60
C MET A 21 -44.46 54.88 -18.09
N LYS A 22 -44.52 54.62 -19.43
CA LYS A 22 -44.20 53.32 -19.98
C LYS A 22 -42.75 52.94 -19.78
N LYS A 23 -41.78 53.88 -19.88
CA LYS A 23 -40.37 53.63 -19.57
C LYS A 23 -40.14 53.36 -18.07
N ILE A 24 -40.83 54.06 -17.15
CA ILE A 24 -40.74 53.82 -15.73
C ILE A 24 -41.36 52.47 -15.35
N ILE A 25 -42.49 52.08 -15.95
CA ILE A 25 -43.12 50.77 -15.73
C ILE A 25 -42.26 49.65 -16.31
N THR A 26 -41.65 49.85 -17.48
CA THR A 26 -40.73 48.83 -18.07
C THR A 26 -39.43 48.71 -17.26
N LEU A 27 -38.91 49.83 -16.70
CA LEU A 27 -37.75 49.80 -15.80
C LEU A 27 -38.10 49.18 -14.43
N ALA A 28 -39.29 49.43 -13.90
CA ALA A 28 -39.77 48.84 -12.65
C ALA A 28 -40.06 47.34 -12.80
N LEU A 29 -40.60 46.87 -13.98
CA LEU A 29 -40.72 45.47 -14.29
C LEU A 29 -39.35 44.79 -14.51
N ALA A 30 -38.39 45.47 -15.17
CA ALA A 30 -37.02 44.96 -15.31
C ALA A 30 -36.27 44.91 -13.95
N LEU A 31 -36.52 45.85 -13.03
CA LEU A 31 -36.00 45.82 -11.68
C LEU A 31 -36.70 44.78 -10.78
N MET A 32 -37.97 44.46 -11.01
CA MET A 32 -38.69 43.42 -10.30
C MET A 32 -38.32 42.00 -10.81
N THR A 33 -37.85 41.84 -12.04
CA THR A 33 -37.33 40.53 -12.54
C THR A 33 -35.88 40.27 -12.11
N VAL A 34 -35.12 41.30 -11.69
CA VAL A 34 -33.81 41.17 -11.07
C VAL A 34 -33.88 40.96 -9.54
N GLY A 35 -35.05 41.25 -8.93
CA GLY A 35 -35.25 41.21 -7.46
C GLY A 35 -35.81 39.90 -6.91
N THR A 36 -36.04 38.87 -7.71
CA THR A 36 -36.39 37.51 -7.23
C THR A 36 -35.29 36.49 -7.51
N LEU A 37 -34.05 36.88 -7.33
CA LEU A 37 -33.06 35.94 -6.82
C LEU A 37 -33.46 35.68 -5.37
N SER A 38 -34.49 34.84 -5.21
CA SER A 38 -34.77 34.19 -3.94
C SER A 38 -33.42 33.63 -3.50
N ALA A 39 -32.99 34.03 -2.32
CA ALA A 39 -31.99 33.29 -1.60
C ALA A 39 -32.57 31.86 -1.45
N GLN A 40 -32.41 31.04 -2.46
CA GLN A 40 -32.74 29.66 -2.43
C GLN A 40 -31.88 29.11 -1.30
N LYS A 41 -32.50 28.70 -0.20
CA LYS A 41 -31.79 28.05 0.90
C LYS A 41 -30.94 26.99 0.25
N ASP A 42 -29.62 27.19 0.27
CA ASP A 42 -28.69 26.14 -0.16
C ASP A 42 -28.95 24.93 0.74
N ASN A 43 -29.67 23.96 0.20
CA ASN A 43 -29.98 22.70 0.88
C ASN A 43 -28.95 21.60 0.50
N GLY A 44 -27.86 21.97 -0.18
CA GLY A 44 -26.81 21.07 -0.65
C GLY A 44 -27.20 20.20 -1.84
N GLY A 45 -28.43 20.36 -2.39
CA GLY A 45 -28.89 19.61 -3.56
C GLY A 45 -28.53 20.29 -4.88
N ILE A 46 -28.32 19.52 -5.94
CA ILE A 46 -28.17 20.07 -7.32
C ILE A 46 -29.53 20.60 -7.76
N THR A 47 -29.65 21.92 -7.89
CA THR A 47 -30.89 22.54 -8.38
C THR A 47 -30.98 22.51 -9.92
N ALA A 48 -32.15 22.81 -10.46
CA ALA A 48 -32.34 22.86 -11.91
C ALA A 48 -31.46 23.95 -12.57
N GLU A 49 -31.33 25.09 -11.91
CA GLU A 49 -30.48 26.19 -12.35
C GLU A 49 -29.00 25.82 -12.33
N MET A 50 -28.51 25.21 -11.21
CA MET A 50 -27.15 24.70 -11.08
C MET A 50 -26.86 23.65 -12.16
N LEU A 51 -27.80 22.72 -12.41
CA LEU A 51 -27.63 21.69 -13.44
C LEU A 51 -27.54 22.33 -14.84
N GLN A 52 -28.29 23.38 -15.09
CA GLN A 52 -28.23 24.11 -16.38
C GLN A 52 -26.87 24.81 -16.53
N GLU A 53 -26.37 25.45 -15.49
CA GLU A 53 -25.04 26.07 -15.48
C GLU A 53 -23.94 25.03 -15.75
N ILE A 54 -23.96 23.90 -15.03
CA ILE A 54 -23.03 22.77 -15.24
C ILE A 54 -23.05 22.29 -16.69
N ARG A 55 -24.23 22.15 -17.29
CA ARG A 55 -24.38 21.71 -18.68
C ARG A 55 -23.87 22.74 -19.68
N THR A 56 -24.04 24.03 -19.44
CA THR A 56 -23.57 25.08 -20.34
C THR A 56 -22.06 25.23 -20.34
N GLY A 57 -21.37 24.81 -19.24
CA GLY A 57 -19.93 24.77 -19.15
C GLY A 57 -19.28 23.66 -20.00
N GLN A 58 -20.07 22.70 -20.54
CA GLN A 58 -19.52 21.59 -21.31
C GLN A 58 -19.20 22.01 -22.75
N THR A 59 -17.98 21.74 -23.20
CA THR A 59 -17.58 21.94 -24.59
C THR A 59 -18.13 20.80 -25.48
N ASN A 60 -18.42 21.11 -26.72
CA ASN A 60 -18.90 20.12 -27.68
C ASN A 60 -18.09 20.18 -29.00
N SER A 61 -16.77 20.27 -28.85
CA SER A 61 -15.83 20.27 -29.96
C SER A 61 -15.76 18.89 -30.65
N GLN A 62 -15.18 18.84 -31.85
CA GLN A 62 -14.94 17.58 -32.56
C GLN A 62 -13.96 16.69 -31.78
N ALA A 63 -12.97 17.29 -31.08
CA ALA A 63 -12.03 16.58 -30.22
C ALA A 63 -12.76 15.92 -29.03
N GLU A 64 -13.61 16.67 -28.32
CA GLU A 64 -14.46 16.15 -27.24
C GLU A 64 -15.36 14.98 -27.69
N LYS A 65 -15.94 15.10 -28.88
CA LYS A 65 -16.75 14.01 -29.44
C LYS A 65 -15.90 12.78 -29.74
N ALA A 66 -14.69 12.95 -30.26
CA ALA A 66 -13.76 11.83 -30.51
C ALA A 66 -13.33 11.17 -29.22
N ALA A 67 -12.97 11.97 -28.19
CA ALA A 67 -12.60 11.46 -26.86
C ALA A 67 -13.75 10.67 -26.21
N ARG A 68 -14.97 11.20 -26.20
CA ARG A 68 -16.15 10.48 -25.69
C ARG A 68 -16.40 9.16 -26.42
N ASN A 69 -16.25 9.12 -27.76
CA ASN A 69 -16.42 7.89 -28.53
C ASN A 69 -15.32 6.86 -28.19
N ALA A 70 -14.06 7.31 -28.03
CA ALA A 70 -12.96 6.44 -27.63
C ALA A 70 -13.17 5.87 -26.21
N LEU A 71 -13.51 6.73 -25.25
CA LEU A 71 -13.79 6.34 -23.86
C LEU A 71 -14.99 5.38 -23.73
N ALA A 72 -16.01 5.53 -24.58
CA ALA A 72 -17.18 4.65 -24.55
C ALA A 72 -16.88 3.19 -24.94
N LEU A 73 -15.77 2.93 -25.63
CA LEU A 73 -15.48 1.64 -26.25
C LEU A 73 -14.16 0.99 -25.76
N ASN A 74 -13.34 1.70 -24.99
CA ASN A 74 -12.02 1.23 -24.59
C ASN A 74 -11.76 1.48 -23.11
N ALA A 75 -10.84 0.69 -22.52
CA ALA A 75 -10.39 0.86 -21.14
C ALA A 75 -9.58 2.17 -21.00
N ILE A 76 -9.85 2.92 -19.93
CA ILE A 76 -9.17 4.20 -19.64
C ILE A 76 -7.64 4.07 -19.62
N PRO A 77 -7.02 3.07 -18.94
CA PRO A 77 -5.56 2.96 -18.94
C PRO A 77 -4.94 2.75 -20.32
N GLU A 78 -5.65 2.07 -21.24
CA GLU A 78 -5.19 1.87 -22.61
C GLU A 78 -5.17 3.18 -23.41
N LEU A 79 -6.19 4.02 -23.22
CA LEU A 79 -6.29 5.32 -23.88
C LEU A 79 -5.34 6.36 -23.28
N ALA A 80 -5.13 6.30 -21.98
CA ALA A 80 -4.26 7.23 -21.26
C ALA A 80 -2.76 6.86 -21.38
N THR A 81 -2.41 5.68 -21.92
CA THR A 81 -1.00 5.28 -22.03
C THR A 81 -0.23 6.32 -22.84
N ASN A 82 0.82 6.88 -22.22
CA ASN A 82 1.66 7.90 -22.83
C ASN A 82 2.68 7.25 -23.79
N ALA A 83 2.41 7.35 -25.08
CA ALA A 83 3.25 6.72 -26.11
C ALA A 83 4.68 7.31 -26.17
N GLU A 84 4.84 8.59 -25.83
CA GLU A 84 6.14 9.25 -25.83
C GLU A 84 7.04 8.71 -24.71
N ASN A 85 6.46 8.36 -23.57
CA ASN A 85 7.18 7.83 -22.39
C ASN A 85 7.58 6.36 -22.56
N LEU A 86 6.94 5.60 -23.44
CA LEU A 86 7.16 4.14 -23.56
C LEU A 86 8.60 3.72 -23.88
N ALA A 87 9.41 4.61 -24.48
CA ALA A 87 10.77 4.34 -24.90
C ALA A 87 11.85 4.92 -23.95
N MET A 88 11.45 5.61 -22.88
CA MET A 88 12.37 6.40 -22.06
C MET A 88 13.13 5.59 -21.00
N ILE A 89 12.58 4.46 -20.56
CA ILE A 89 13.19 3.63 -19.50
C ILE A 89 13.98 2.48 -20.11
N ASP A 90 15.30 2.49 -19.89
CA ASP A 90 16.19 1.38 -20.21
C ASP A 90 16.37 0.43 -19.01
N THR A 91 17.10 -0.67 -19.22
CA THR A 91 17.32 -1.73 -18.22
C THR A 91 18.74 -1.74 -17.65
N HIS A 92 19.53 -0.71 -17.91
CA HIS A 92 20.87 -0.55 -17.34
C HIS A 92 20.78 -0.02 -15.90
N PHE A 93 21.66 -0.50 -15.01
CA PHE A 93 21.78 -0.04 -13.63
C PHE A 93 23.25 0.01 -13.25
N SER A 94 23.70 1.13 -12.71
CA SER A 94 25.08 1.32 -12.26
C SER A 94 25.43 0.43 -11.05
N HIS A 95 24.44 0.14 -10.20
CA HIS A 95 24.61 -0.72 -9.01
C HIS A 95 23.44 -1.70 -8.90
N ARG A 96 23.77 -2.98 -8.69
CA ARG A 96 22.77 -4.04 -8.57
C ARG A 96 23.23 -5.12 -7.58
N VAL A 97 22.35 -5.50 -6.67
CA VAL A 97 22.52 -6.63 -5.75
C VAL A 97 22.44 -7.94 -6.51
N ARG A 98 23.27 -8.92 -6.14
CA ARG A 98 23.22 -10.27 -6.71
C ARG A 98 22.01 -11.01 -6.18
N THR A 99 21.05 -11.28 -7.06
CA THR A 99 19.88 -12.10 -6.78
C THR A 99 19.73 -13.20 -7.83
N LYS A 100 19.14 -14.33 -7.45
CA LYS A 100 18.85 -15.45 -8.37
C LYS A 100 17.45 -15.96 -8.12
N GLY A 101 16.71 -16.23 -9.19
CA GLY A 101 15.33 -16.72 -9.16
C GLY A 101 14.31 -15.61 -8.99
N ILE A 102 13.07 -15.91 -9.34
CA ILE A 102 11.90 -15.06 -9.14
C ILE A 102 10.81 -15.91 -8.51
N THR A 103 10.18 -15.40 -7.48
CA THR A 103 9.08 -16.07 -6.77
C THR A 103 7.71 -15.70 -7.34
N ASP A 104 6.69 -16.51 -7.03
CA ASP A 104 5.31 -16.24 -7.42
C ASP A 104 4.36 -16.48 -6.23
N GLN A 105 3.76 -15.38 -5.72
CA GLN A 105 2.79 -15.45 -4.63
C GLN A 105 1.39 -15.87 -5.08
N HIS A 106 1.15 -15.92 -6.39
CA HIS A 106 -0.14 -16.24 -7.00
C HIS A 106 -1.29 -15.36 -6.46
N GLN A 107 -2.45 -15.98 -6.16
CA GLN A 107 -3.65 -15.32 -5.64
C GLN A 107 -3.62 -15.29 -4.10
N SER A 108 -2.61 -14.66 -3.52
CA SER A 108 -2.44 -14.52 -2.07
C SER A 108 -1.90 -13.15 -1.69
N GLY A 109 -2.28 -12.64 -0.51
CA GLY A 109 -1.77 -11.38 0.06
C GLY A 109 -0.44 -11.54 0.79
N ARG A 110 0.45 -12.46 0.35
CA ARG A 110 1.70 -12.80 1.05
C ARG A 110 2.93 -12.09 0.50
N CYS A 111 2.78 -11.01 -0.28
CA CYS A 111 3.91 -10.24 -0.83
C CYS A 111 4.96 -9.89 0.22
N TRP A 112 4.53 -9.49 1.41
CA TRP A 112 5.38 -9.16 2.55
C TRP A 112 6.29 -10.33 2.97
N LEU A 113 5.75 -11.56 2.99
CA LEU A 113 6.48 -12.75 3.38
C LEU A 113 7.45 -13.20 2.28
N PHE A 114 7.00 -13.18 1.02
CA PHE A 114 7.85 -13.43 -0.13
C PHE A 114 9.03 -12.45 -0.15
N THR A 115 8.75 -11.15 -0.01
CA THR A 115 9.77 -10.11 0.02
C THR A 115 10.80 -10.30 1.14
N GLY A 116 10.34 -10.52 2.37
CA GLY A 116 11.26 -10.74 3.50
C GLY A 116 12.14 -11.97 3.33
N LEU A 117 11.58 -13.07 2.84
CA LEU A 117 12.35 -14.29 2.55
C LEU A 117 13.26 -14.12 1.33
N ASN A 118 12.89 -13.33 0.33
CA ASN A 118 13.75 -13.02 -0.81
C ASN A 118 14.99 -12.19 -0.40
N VAL A 119 14.87 -11.30 0.59
CA VAL A 119 16.03 -10.59 1.17
C VAL A 119 17.00 -11.60 1.81
N LEU A 120 16.52 -12.53 2.62
CA LEU A 120 17.35 -13.59 3.21
C LEU A 120 17.94 -14.52 2.15
N ARG A 121 17.13 -14.88 1.14
CA ARG A 121 17.58 -15.69 0.00
C ARG A 121 18.74 -15.07 -0.74
N ALA A 122 18.66 -13.76 -1.05
CA ALA A 122 19.72 -13.04 -1.76
C ALA A 122 21.05 -13.14 -1.00
N LYS A 123 21.01 -12.92 0.32
CA LYS A 123 22.19 -13.03 1.18
C LYS A 123 22.76 -14.46 1.18
N MET A 124 21.94 -15.47 1.41
CA MET A 124 22.42 -16.86 1.50
C MET A 124 22.98 -17.38 0.17
N ILE A 125 22.37 -16.97 -0.96
CA ILE A 125 22.89 -17.31 -2.30
C ILE A 125 24.26 -16.67 -2.53
N ASP A 126 24.44 -15.42 -2.13
CA ASP A 126 25.73 -14.70 -2.29
C ASP A 126 26.81 -15.28 -1.37
N ASP A 127 26.51 -15.48 -0.08
CA ASP A 127 27.44 -15.97 0.94
C ASP A 127 27.94 -17.39 0.63
N LEU A 128 27.10 -18.25 0.06
CA LEU A 128 27.43 -19.67 -0.19
C LEU A 128 27.62 -20.00 -1.66
N ASP A 129 27.55 -19.02 -2.55
CA ASP A 129 27.61 -19.18 -4.02
C ASP A 129 26.67 -20.30 -4.53
N LEU A 130 25.41 -20.29 -4.02
CA LEU A 130 24.43 -21.31 -4.37
C LEU A 130 23.93 -21.15 -5.82
N PRO A 131 23.62 -22.26 -6.53
CA PRO A 131 23.03 -22.20 -7.86
C PRO A 131 21.62 -21.63 -7.82
N SER A 132 20.86 -21.97 -6.78
CA SER A 132 19.50 -21.48 -6.49
C SER A 132 19.15 -21.74 -5.02
N LEU A 133 18.17 -21.02 -4.52
CA LEU A 133 17.52 -21.25 -3.23
C LEU A 133 16.15 -20.59 -3.25
N GLU A 134 15.18 -21.22 -2.62
CA GLU A 134 13.93 -20.61 -2.24
C GLU A 134 13.54 -21.11 -0.83
N PHE A 135 13.02 -20.20 0.02
CA PHE A 135 12.44 -20.59 1.30
C PHE A 135 10.96 -20.89 1.16
N SER A 136 10.44 -21.76 2.01
CA SER A 136 9.01 -22.06 2.07
C SER A 136 8.23 -20.91 2.72
N GLN A 137 7.46 -20.19 1.93
CA GLN A 137 6.48 -19.23 2.42
C GLN A 137 5.32 -19.96 3.08
N ASN A 138 4.91 -21.11 2.53
CA ASN A 138 3.84 -21.92 3.08
C ASN A 138 4.08 -22.34 4.53
N TYR A 139 5.33 -22.72 4.87
CA TYR A 139 5.74 -23.08 6.25
C TYR A 139 5.45 -21.95 7.23
N LEU A 140 5.95 -20.75 6.97
CA LEU A 140 5.76 -19.60 7.85
C LEU A 140 4.32 -19.09 7.82
N PHE A 141 3.62 -19.20 6.72
CA PHE A 141 2.24 -18.76 6.60
C PHE A 141 1.28 -19.55 7.50
N VAL A 142 1.51 -20.87 7.70
CA VAL A 142 0.72 -21.63 8.70
C VAL A 142 0.86 -21.02 10.09
N TYR A 143 2.07 -20.66 10.50
CA TYR A 143 2.32 -20.04 11.79
C TYR A 143 1.81 -18.60 11.85
N ASP A 144 1.93 -17.85 10.76
CA ASP A 144 1.35 -16.51 10.64
C ASP A 144 -0.15 -16.50 10.95
N GLN A 145 -0.88 -17.35 10.26
CA GLN A 145 -2.34 -17.44 10.42
C GLN A 145 -2.75 -17.95 11.81
N LEU A 146 -1.96 -18.83 12.41
CA LEU A 146 -2.17 -19.30 13.79
C LEU A 146 -1.90 -18.17 14.81
N GLU A 147 -0.79 -17.47 14.65
CA GLU A 147 -0.40 -16.39 15.57
C GLU A 147 -1.33 -15.18 15.47
N LYS A 148 -1.71 -14.77 14.29
CA LYS A 148 -2.73 -13.72 14.09
C LYS A 148 -4.10 -14.13 14.68
N SER A 149 -4.46 -15.41 14.56
CA SER A 149 -5.66 -15.92 15.24
C SER A 149 -5.56 -15.81 16.75
N ASN A 150 -4.40 -16.16 17.32
CA ASN A 150 -4.12 -15.98 18.74
C ASN A 150 -4.13 -14.50 19.15
N LEU A 151 -3.51 -13.61 18.34
CA LEU A 151 -3.52 -12.16 18.57
C LEU A 151 -4.95 -11.62 18.65
N PHE A 152 -5.81 -11.97 17.69
CA PHE A 152 -7.21 -11.59 17.69
C PHE A 152 -7.95 -12.09 18.94
N LEU A 153 -7.86 -13.40 19.24
CA LEU A 153 -8.55 -13.99 20.39
C LEU A 153 -8.09 -13.37 21.71
N GLN A 154 -6.79 -13.09 21.85
CA GLN A 154 -6.28 -12.45 23.06
C GLN A 154 -6.71 -10.99 23.14
N ALA A 155 -6.66 -10.22 22.04
CA ALA A 155 -7.15 -8.85 22.00
C ALA A 155 -8.63 -8.74 22.34
N VAL A 156 -9.45 -9.70 21.92
CA VAL A 156 -10.86 -9.80 22.33
C VAL A 156 -11.02 -10.04 23.84
N ILE A 157 -10.16 -10.88 24.44
CA ILE A 157 -10.14 -11.10 25.90
C ILE A 157 -9.75 -9.81 26.63
N ASP A 158 -8.73 -9.13 26.16
CA ASP A 158 -8.20 -7.91 26.79
C ASP A 158 -9.18 -6.75 26.72
N THR A 159 -9.98 -6.69 25.67
CA THR A 159 -10.98 -5.65 25.42
C THR A 159 -12.42 -6.03 25.82
N LYS A 160 -12.64 -7.17 26.46
CA LYS A 160 -14.01 -7.64 26.79
C LYS A 160 -14.78 -6.73 27.75
N HIS A 161 -14.09 -5.86 28.48
CA HIS A 161 -14.70 -4.86 29.37
C HIS A 161 -15.28 -3.66 28.59
N LEU A 162 -14.90 -3.47 27.32
CA LEU A 162 -15.41 -2.44 26.43
C LEU A 162 -16.69 -2.94 25.71
N PRO A 163 -17.66 -2.08 25.37
CA PRO A 163 -18.85 -2.47 24.63
C PRO A 163 -18.53 -2.84 23.18
N MET A 164 -19.47 -3.49 22.48
CA MET A 164 -19.26 -3.94 21.09
C MET A 164 -19.14 -2.80 20.08
N ASP A 165 -19.69 -1.63 20.38
CA ASP A 165 -19.63 -0.40 19.58
C ASP A 165 -18.42 0.50 19.93
N ASP A 166 -17.54 0.06 20.83
CA ASP A 166 -16.24 0.69 21.00
C ASP A 166 -15.40 0.54 19.73
N ARG A 167 -14.78 1.62 19.28
CA ARG A 167 -14.05 1.66 18.01
C ARG A 167 -12.96 0.59 17.88
N LYS A 168 -12.26 0.27 18.98
CA LYS A 168 -11.22 -0.77 19.01
C LYS A 168 -11.83 -2.16 18.87
N VAL A 169 -12.92 -2.43 19.59
CA VAL A 169 -13.66 -3.71 19.50
C VAL A 169 -14.24 -3.89 18.10
N GLU A 170 -14.85 -2.85 17.56
CA GLU A 170 -15.38 -2.86 16.19
C GLU A 170 -14.28 -3.15 15.16
N TRP A 171 -13.12 -2.49 15.29
CA TRP A 171 -11.97 -2.71 14.41
C TRP A 171 -11.48 -4.16 14.48
N LEU A 172 -11.31 -4.73 15.68
CA LEU A 172 -10.93 -6.14 15.87
C LEU A 172 -11.90 -7.10 15.18
N PHE A 173 -13.20 -6.94 15.38
CA PHE A 173 -14.19 -7.84 14.75
C PHE A 173 -14.37 -7.63 13.25
N LYS A 174 -14.05 -6.44 12.72
CA LYS A 174 -13.98 -6.20 11.27
C LYS A 174 -12.76 -6.88 10.66
N ASN A 175 -11.63 -6.88 11.37
CA ASN A 175 -10.33 -7.35 10.90
C ASN A 175 -9.76 -8.50 11.75
N PRO A 176 -10.46 -9.65 11.92
CA PRO A 176 -10.02 -10.72 12.80
C PRO A 176 -8.79 -11.48 12.28
N LEU A 177 -8.54 -11.41 10.98
CA LEU A 177 -7.44 -12.09 10.28
C LEU A 177 -7.27 -11.48 8.88
N ASN A 178 -6.05 -11.51 8.38
CA ASN A 178 -5.69 -11.19 6.98
C ASN A 178 -4.47 -12.02 6.57
N ASP A 179 -4.17 -12.08 5.30
CA ASP A 179 -2.94 -12.71 4.78
C ASP A 179 -1.84 -11.70 4.44
N GLY A 180 -2.14 -10.39 4.55
CA GLY A 180 -1.16 -9.31 4.44
C GLY A 180 -0.26 -9.18 5.67
N GLY A 181 0.76 -8.35 5.57
CA GLY A 181 1.69 -8.08 6.67
C GLY A 181 2.81 -7.13 6.26
N GLN A 182 3.83 -7.09 7.11
CA GLN A 182 4.98 -6.21 6.95
C GLN A 182 6.25 -6.91 7.45
N PHE A 183 7.41 -6.24 7.37
CA PHE A 183 8.67 -6.82 7.81
C PHE A 183 8.66 -7.26 9.28
N THR A 184 7.93 -6.57 10.15
CA THR A 184 7.75 -6.99 11.56
C THR A 184 7.17 -8.41 11.65
N GLY A 185 6.21 -8.75 10.78
CA GLY A 185 5.69 -10.12 10.69
C GLY A 185 6.75 -11.12 10.25
N VAL A 186 7.60 -10.77 9.26
CA VAL A 186 8.70 -11.62 8.84
C VAL A 186 9.66 -11.87 10.00
N SER A 187 10.12 -10.81 10.67
CA SER A 187 11.07 -10.91 11.76
C SER A 187 10.51 -11.74 12.93
N ASN A 188 9.30 -11.45 13.39
CA ASN A 188 8.66 -12.20 14.46
C ASN A 188 8.56 -13.71 14.15
N LEU A 189 8.13 -14.06 12.93
CA LEU A 189 7.93 -15.45 12.55
C LEU A 189 9.25 -16.19 12.35
N VAL A 190 10.21 -15.58 11.67
CA VAL A 190 11.52 -16.19 11.44
C VAL A 190 12.28 -16.39 12.76
N MET A 191 12.30 -15.38 13.64
CA MET A 191 12.96 -15.48 14.93
C MET A 191 12.27 -16.50 15.85
N LYS A 192 10.96 -16.65 15.77
CA LYS A 192 10.19 -17.59 16.61
C LYS A 192 10.22 -19.02 16.08
N TYR A 193 10.10 -19.23 14.77
CA TYR A 193 9.89 -20.53 14.14
C TYR A 193 11.02 -21.00 13.22
N GLY A 194 11.98 -20.14 12.86
CA GLY A 194 13.03 -20.46 11.89
C GLY A 194 12.52 -20.45 10.46
N VAL A 195 13.30 -21.03 9.55
CA VAL A 195 12.97 -21.15 8.12
C VAL A 195 13.25 -22.55 7.61
N VAL A 196 12.59 -22.94 6.51
CA VAL A 196 12.86 -24.18 5.80
C VAL A 196 12.97 -23.89 4.30
N PRO A 197 13.79 -24.68 3.54
CA PRO A 197 13.78 -24.63 2.08
C PRO A 197 12.40 -24.95 1.49
N ALA A 198 12.10 -24.41 0.31
CA ALA A 198 10.79 -24.57 -0.34
C ALA A 198 10.43 -26.04 -0.62
N GLU A 199 11.41 -26.87 -0.98
CA GLU A 199 11.21 -28.29 -1.23
C GLU A 199 10.78 -29.09 0.00
N VAL A 200 11.04 -28.58 1.22
CA VAL A 200 10.66 -29.24 2.49
C VAL A 200 9.16 -29.08 2.79
N MET A 201 8.60 -27.92 2.47
CA MET A 201 7.16 -27.67 2.56
C MET A 201 6.73 -26.78 1.39
N PRO A 202 6.48 -27.37 0.22
CA PRO A 202 6.18 -26.62 -1.00
C PRO A 202 4.81 -25.93 -0.94
N GLU A 203 4.63 -24.97 -1.83
CA GLU A 203 3.33 -24.36 -2.09
C GLU A 203 2.32 -25.38 -2.60
N ASN A 204 1.05 -25.17 -2.27
CA ASN A 204 -0.05 -26.01 -2.75
C ASN A 204 -1.22 -25.14 -3.28
N TYR A 205 -2.32 -25.76 -3.70
CA TYR A 205 -3.43 -25.00 -4.25
C TYR A 205 -3.99 -23.96 -3.28
N GLN A 206 -4.11 -24.30 -1.99
CA GLN A 206 -4.71 -23.40 -1.00
C GLN A 206 -3.75 -22.25 -0.59
N SER A 207 -2.46 -22.53 -0.51
CA SER A 207 -1.46 -21.48 -0.26
C SER A 207 -1.32 -20.52 -1.45
N ASN A 208 -1.54 -21.01 -2.67
CA ASN A 208 -1.62 -20.18 -3.88
C ASN A 208 -2.98 -19.45 -4.05
N ASN A 209 -3.99 -19.76 -3.21
CA ASN A 209 -5.35 -19.21 -3.29
C ASN A 209 -5.94 -19.02 -1.88
N THR A 210 -5.37 -18.11 -1.10
CA THR A 210 -5.58 -17.99 0.36
C THR A 210 -6.95 -17.49 0.78
N ALA A 211 -7.63 -16.71 -0.06
CA ALA A 211 -8.83 -15.95 0.30
C ALA A 211 -9.96 -16.81 0.90
N GLN A 212 -10.23 -18.02 0.35
CA GLN A 212 -11.34 -18.85 0.79
C GLN A 212 -11.08 -19.44 2.19
N VAL A 213 -9.88 -19.97 2.43
CA VAL A 213 -9.48 -20.49 3.75
C VAL A 213 -9.50 -19.38 4.78
N GLY A 214 -8.92 -18.21 4.45
CA GLY A 214 -8.92 -17.03 5.30
C GLY A 214 -10.36 -16.59 5.70
N ASN A 215 -11.30 -16.58 4.76
CA ASN A 215 -12.70 -16.23 5.04
C ASN A 215 -13.39 -17.21 5.99
N LEU A 216 -13.11 -18.51 5.87
CA LEU A 216 -13.65 -19.52 6.79
C LEU A 216 -13.09 -19.35 8.20
N ILE A 217 -11.78 -19.07 8.32
CA ILE A 217 -11.14 -18.81 9.61
C ILE A 217 -11.66 -17.50 10.21
N LYS A 218 -11.79 -16.41 9.44
CA LYS A 218 -12.41 -15.15 9.90
C LYS A 218 -13.79 -15.35 10.48
N LEU A 219 -14.63 -16.19 9.83
CA LEU A 219 -15.96 -16.50 10.34
C LEU A 219 -15.89 -17.23 11.69
N LYS A 220 -14.99 -18.22 11.80
CA LYS A 220 -14.79 -19.00 13.02
C LYS A 220 -14.24 -18.15 14.17
N LEU A 221 -13.30 -17.25 13.88
CA LEU A 221 -12.73 -16.33 14.85
C LEU A 221 -13.78 -15.36 15.41
N ARG A 222 -14.70 -14.85 14.59
CA ARG A 222 -15.81 -14.01 15.07
C ARG A 222 -16.73 -14.78 16.02
N GLU A 223 -17.09 -16.03 15.70
CA GLU A 223 -17.84 -16.91 16.59
C GLU A 223 -17.11 -17.10 17.93
N PHE A 224 -15.82 -17.41 17.88
CA PHE A 224 -14.98 -17.61 19.05
C PHE A 224 -14.84 -16.33 19.89
N GLY A 225 -14.66 -15.19 19.23
CA GLY A 225 -14.59 -13.89 19.90
C GLY A 225 -15.83 -13.60 20.74
N LEU A 226 -17.03 -13.86 20.21
CA LEU A 226 -18.26 -13.70 20.98
C LEU A 226 -18.29 -14.63 22.19
N LYS A 227 -17.95 -15.91 22.04
CA LYS A 227 -17.89 -16.88 23.13
C LYS A 227 -16.89 -16.48 24.22
N LEU A 228 -15.72 -15.94 23.84
CA LEU A 228 -14.70 -15.46 24.80
C LEU A 228 -15.17 -14.23 25.58
N ARG A 229 -15.93 -13.33 24.97
CA ARG A 229 -16.49 -12.16 25.67
C ARG A 229 -17.51 -12.53 26.74
N GLU A 230 -18.19 -13.66 26.60
CA GLU A 230 -19.17 -14.18 27.59
C GLU A 230 -18.50 -14.87 28.80
N GLN A 231 -17.24 -15.30 28.70
CA GLN A 231 -16.53 -15.98 29.78
C GLN A 231 -16.27 -15.05 30.96
N LYS A 232 -16.54 -15.52 32.17
CA LYS A 232 -16.32 -14.74 33.40
C LYS A 232 -15.05 -15.12 34.13
N ASP A 233 -14.71 -16.41 34.15
CA ASP A 233 -13.55 -16.93 34.84
C ASP A 233 -12.30 -16.97 33.94
N ARG A 234 -11.16 -16.48 34.47
CA ARG A 234 -9.91 -16.39 33.73
C ARG A 234 -9.37 -17.77 33.32
N ARG A 235 -9.45 -18.78 34.21
CA ARG A 235 -8.88 -20.10 33.92
C ARG A 235 -9.65 -20.81 32.80
N SER A 236 -10.98 -20.76 32.84
CA SER A 236 -11.82 -21.30 31.79
C SER A 236 -11.65 -20.53 30.47
N THR A 237 -11.42 -19.22 30.49
CA THR A 237 -11.13 -18.40 29.32
C THR A 237 -9.85 -18.87 28.62
N VAL A 238 -8.77 -19.09 29.35
CA VAL A 238 -7.49 -19.57 28.78
C VAL A 238 -7.62 -20.97 28.20
N ALA A 239 -8.30 -21.89 28.91
CA ALA A 239 -8.55 -23.24 28.44
C ALA A 239 -9.40 -23.23 27.15
N LEU A 240 -10.45 -22.43 27.11
CA LEU A 240 -11.33 -22.27 25.94
C LEU A 240 -10.55 -21.70 24.74
N LYS A 241 -9.75 -20.65 24.94
CA LYS A 241 -8.88 -20.11 23.88
C LYS A 241 -7.96 -21.18 23.30
N THR A 242 -7.35 -22.02 24.15
CA THR A 242 -6.47 -23.10 23.71
C THR A 242 -7.21 -24.12 22.83
N GLU A 243 -8.44 -24.53 23.20
CA GLU A 243 -9.25 -25.43 22.36
C GLU A 243 -9.62 -24.76 21.02
N MET A 244 -9.98 -23.47 21.04
CA MET A 244 -10.23 -22.70 19.81
C MET A 244 -9.01 -22.66 18.88
N LEU A 245 -7.81 -22.46 19.41
CA LEU A 245 -6.59 -22.49 18.62
C LEU A 245 -6.28 -23.88 18.05
N LYS A 246 -6.61 -24.96 18.75
CA LYS A 246 -6.51 -26.33 18.21
C LYS A 246 -7.43 -26.52 16.99
N GLU A 247 -8.66 -26.00 17.05
CA GLU A 247 -9.58 -26.04 15.90
C GLU A 247 -9.02 -25.24 14.72
N ILE A 248 -8.50 -24.01 14.95
CA ILE A 248 -7.87 -23.20 13.90
C ILE A 248 -6.66 -23.94 13.31
N TYR A 249 -5.76 -24.47 14.15
CA TYR A 249 -4.61 -25.23 13.68
C TYR A 249 -5.02 -26.43 12.82
N SER A 250 -6.09 -27.15 13.21
CA SER A 250 -6.65 -28.25 12.41
C SER A 250 -7.13 -27.79 11.03
N MET A 251 -7.73 -26.60 10.91
CA MET A 251 -8.12 -26.01 9.63
C MET A 251 -6.90 -25.69 8.79
N LEU A 252 -5.88 -25.05 9.40
CA LEU A 252 -4.64 -24.64 8.72
C LEU A 252 -3.87 -25.82 8.16
N VAL A 253 -3.64 -26.87 8.97
CA VAL A 253 -2.88 -28.04 8.48
C VAL A 253 -3.63 -28.86 7.44
N ARG A 254 -4.97 -28.83 7.44
CA ARG A 254 -5.78 -29.45 6.36
C ARG A 254 -5.65 -28.70 5.05
N ALA A 255 -5.51 -27.38 5.11
CA ALA A 255 -5.43 -26.53 3.92
C ALA A 255 -3.99 -26.44 3.38
N TYR A 256 -3.04 -26.18 4.25
CA TYR A 256 -1.67 -25.80 3.87
C TYR A 256 -0.64 -26.93 4.05
N GLY A 257 -0.97 -27.98 4.80
CA GLY A 257 -0.06 -29.07 5.18
C GLY A 257 0.48 -28.93 6.60
N VAL A 258 1.09 -29.99 7.09
CA VAL A 258 1.67 -30.04 8.44
C VAL A 258 3.08 -29.48 8.41
N PRO A 259 3.38 -28.40 9.14
CA PRO A 259 4.74 -27.84 9.20
C PRO A 259 5.73 -28.88 9.74
N PRO A 260 6.88 -29.10 9.08
CA PRO A 260 7.91 -30.02 9.55
C PRO A 260 8.58 -29.50 10.83
N THR A 261 8.92 -30.39 11.73
CA THR A 261 9.72 -30.09 12.92
C THR A 261 11.21 -30.36 12.72
N GLU A 262 11.52 -31.25 11.76
CA GLU A 262 12.87 -31.61 11.33
C GLU A 262 12.85 -31.93 9.83
N PHE A 263 13.99 -31.74 9.16
CA PHE A 263 14.17 -32.06 7.74
C PHE A 263 15.64 -32.33 7.43
N GLU A 264 15.89 -32.97 6.29
CA GLU A 264 17.22 -33.11 5.71
C GLU A 264 17.36 -32.12 4.55
N TRP A 265 18.51 -31.46 4.46
CA TRP A 265 18.83 -30.56 3.36
C TRP A 265 20.22 -30.82 2.84
N THR A 266 20.36 -30.81 1.51
CA THR A 266 21.63 -31.00 0.81
C THR A 266 22.10 -29.66 0.25
N ARG A 267 23.21 -29.18 0.72
CA ARG A 267 23.89 -28.03 0.14
C ARG A 267 24.58 -28.44 -1.15
N HIS A 268 24.42 -27.61 -2.18
CA HIS A 268 25.03 -27.79 -3.49
C HIS A 268 26.06 -26.68 -3.75
N ASP A 269 27.07 -26.99 -4.58
CA ASP A 269 28.00 -25.96 -5.10
C ASP A 269 27.32 -25.16 -6.24
N LYS A 270 28.03 -24.16 -6.77
CA LYS A 270 27.56 -23.29 -7.86
C LYS A 270 27.18 -24.04 -9.14
N ASP A 271 27.73 -25.23 -9.35
CA ASP A 271 27.51 -26.07 -10.52
C ASP A 271 26.40 -27.12 -10.28
N GLY A 272 25.79 -27.12 -9.07
CA GLY A 272 24.70 -28.03 -8.68
C GLY A 272 25.15 -29.38 -8.14
N ASN A 273 26.46 -29.60 -7.86
CA ASN A 273 26.92 -30.82 -7.27
C ASN A 273 26.66 -30.85 -5.75
N PRO A 274 26.25 -31.97 -5.14
CA PRO A 274 26.02 -32.07 -3.72
C PRO A 274 27.36 -31.95 -2.94
N ILE A 275 27.40 -31.07 -1.94
CA ILE A 275 28.55 -30.87 -1.04
C ILE A 275 28.33 -31.66 0.25
N GLU A 276 27.17 -31.46 0.91
CA GLU A 276 26.89 -32.00 2.22
C GLU A 276 25.39 -32.10 2.45
N THR A 277 24.96 -33.21 3.09
CA THR A 277 23.58 -33.40 3.56
C THR A 277 23.57 -33.41 5.09
N LYS A 278 22.76 -32.53 5.69
CA LYS A 278 22.57 -32.46 7.15
C LYS A 278 21.11 -32.50 7.54
N ARG A 279 20.85 -32.93 8.77
CA ARG A 279 19.54 -32.87 9.40
C ARG A 279 19.43 -31.59 10.22
N TYR A 280 18.31 -30.90 10.08
CA TYR A 280 18.01 -29.61 10.72
C TYR A 280 16.64 -29.62 11.39
N THR A 281 16.50 -28.83 12.44
CA THR A 281 15.23 -28.20 12.78
C THR A 281 15.14 -26.85 12.04
N PRO A 282 13.97 -26.25 11.81
CA PRO A 282 13.86 -24.95 11.16
C PRO A 282 14.69 -23.85 11.85
N LYS A 283 14.77 -23.90 13.19
CA LYS A 283 15.59 -22.95 13.96
C LYS A 283 17.09 -23.21 13.84
N SER A 284 17.54 -24.46 13.85
CA SER A 284 18.96 -24.76 13.67
C SER A 284 19.45 -24.45 12.26
N PHE A 285 18.57 -24.57 11.25
CA PHE A 285 18.87 -24.13 9.90
C PHE A 285 19.06 -22.60 9.82
N TYR A 286 18.13 -21.84 10.40
CA TYR A 286 18.31 -20.38 10.51
C TYR A 286 19.59 -20.01 11.27
N GLN A 287 19.84 -20.64 12.40
CA GLN A 287 21.01 -20.37 13.22
C GLN A 287 22.34 -20.68 12.49
N GLU A 288 22.42 -21.74 11.70
CA GLU A 288 23.65 -22.09 10.96
C GLU A 288 23.96 -21.04 9.86
N TYR A 289 22.94 -20.56 9.14
CA TYR A 289 23.17 -19.69 7.98
C TYR A 289 22.95 -18.20 8.24
N PHE A 290 22.27 -17.82 9.33
CA PHE A 290 21.92 -16.45 9.66
C PHE A 290 22.14 -16.11 11.14
N GLY A 291 22.85 -16.95 11.90
CA GLY A 291 22.96 -16.81 13.36
C GLY A 291 23.49 -15.48 13.86
N ASP A 292 24.25 -14.75 13.03
CA ASP A 292 24.74 -13.41 13.34
C ASP A 292 23.69 -12.31 13.06
N ILE A 293 22.53 -12.68 12.50
CA ILE A 293 21.47 -11.74 12.12
C ILE A 293 20.28 -11.91 13.06
N ASP A 294 19.99 -10.91 13.85
CA ASP A 294 18.75 -10.76 14.60
C ASP A 294 17.83 -9.81 13.83
N LEU A 295 16.80 -10.37 13.19
CA LEU A 295 15.90 -9.59 12.31
C LEU A 295 15.11 -8.52 13.07
N GLU A 296 14.93 -8.68 14.39
CA GLU A 296 14.24 -7.70 15.23
C GLU A 296 15.16 -6.57 15.68
N LYS A 297 16.46 -6.89 15.87
CA LYS A 297 17.43 -5.93 16.44
C LYS A 297 18.34 -5.26 15.41
N ASN A 298 18.69 -5.95 14.31
CA ASN A 298 19.68 -5.45 13.36
C ASN A 298 19.08 -4.50 12.31
N PHE A 299 17.76 -4.47 12.16
CA PHE A 299 17.09 -3.72 11.10
C PHE A 299 16.22 -2.59 11.66
N VAL A 300 16.04 -1.55 10.86
CA VAL A 300 15.17 -0.41 11.16
C VAL A 300 14.20 -0.25 10.00
N MET A 301 12.91 -0.19 10.31
CA MET A 301 11.90 0.23 9.38
C MET A 301 11.96 1.75 9.25
N VAL A 302 12.39 2.22 8.09
CA VAL A 302 12.39 3.63 7.73
C VAL A 302 11.19 3.91 6.84
N MET A 303 10.52 5.02 7.09
CA MET A 303 9.32 5.41 6.37
C MET A 303 9.43 6.85 5.87
N ASN A 304 8.80 7.14 4.73
CA ASN A 304 8.56 8.49 4.27
C ASN A 304 7.05 8.79 4.30
N ASP A 305 6.61 9.34 5.41
CA ASP A 305 5.24 9.79 5.64
C ASP A 305 5.19 11.32 5.80
N PRO A 306 4.86 12.09 4.75
CA PRO A 306 4.83 13.55 4.82
C PRO A 306 3.66 14.11 5.63
N THR A 307 2.73 13.26 6.11
CA THR A 307 1.62 13.69 6.96
C THR A 307 2.00 13.87 8.42
N ARG A 308 3.23 13.47 8.80
CA ARG A 308 3.76 13.46 10.17
C ARG A 308 5.15 14.09 10.24
N GLU A 309 5.54 14.47 11.46
CA GLU A 309 6.87 15.02 11.69
C GLU A 309 7.97 14.03 11.33
N TYR A 310 8.96 14.48 10.58
CA TYR A 310 10.18 13.76 10.32
C TYR A 310 11.09 13.68 11.56
N HIS A 311 12.03 12.73 11.57
CA HIS A 311 12.96 12.45 12.67
C HIS A 311 12.23 12.08 13.99
N LYS A 312 11.05 11.48 13.87
CA LYS A 312 10.25 10.92 14.96
C LYS A 312 10.04 9.42 14.77
N VAL A 313 9.87 8.74 15.90
CA VAL A 313 9.56 7.32 15.94
C VAL A 313 8.07 7.15 16.22
N TYR A 314 7.43 6.29 15.45
CA TYR A 314 6.01 5.99 15.56
C TYR A 314 5.82 4.50 15.77
N GLU A 315 4.79 4.12 16.53
CA GLU A 315 4.39 2.74 16.78
C GLU A 315 2.90 2.59 16.55
N ILE A 316 2.49 1.56 15.79
CA ILE A 316 1.09 1.30 15.47
C ILE A 316 0.59 0.16 16.36
N GLU A 317 -0.48 0.43 17.12
CA GLU A 317 -1.09 -0.54 18.04
C GLU A 317 -1.64 -1.75 17.28
N TYR A 318 -1.35 -2.96 17.76
CA TYR A 318 -1.72 -4.26 17.14
C TYR A 318 -1.08 -4.54 15.78
N ASP A 319 -0.18 -3.70 15.27
CA ASP A 319 0.56 -4.02 14.06
C ASP A 319 1.74 -4.94 14.39
N ARG A 320 1.42 -6.18 14.69
CA ARG A 320 2.32 -7.30 14.93
C ARG A 320 1.63 -8.61 14.57
N HIS A 321 2.38 -9.64 14.32
CA HIS A 321 1.85 -10.96 13.95
C HIS A 321 1.74 -11.90 15.14
N VAL A 322 2.66 -11.83 16.09
CA VAL A 322 2.65 -12.63 17.32
C VAL A 322 2.23 -11.78 18.52
N TYR A 323 1.45 -12.33 19.42
CA TYR A 323 0.95 -11.56 20.57
C TYR A 323 2.07 -11.12 21.52
N ASP A 324 3.06 -11.96 21.70
CA ASP A 324 4.28 -11.74 22.53
C ASP A 324 5.42 -11.03 21.79
N GLY A 325 5.20 -10.56 20.55
CA GLY A 325 6.13 -9.74 19.78
C GLY A 325 5.88 -8.24 19.92
N ASP A 326 6.78 -7.46 19.35
CA ASP A 326 6.69 -6.01 19.32
C ASP A 326 5.75 -5.54 18.21
N ASN A 327 5.07 -4.43 18.44
CA ASN A 327 4.31 -3.74 17.39
C ASN A 327 5.28 -3.18 16.33
N TRP A 328 4.76 -2.91 15.15
CA TRP A 328 5.51 -2.21 14.14
C TRP A 328 5.90 -0.82 14.62
N VAL A 329 7.21 -0.59 14.62
CA VAL A 329 7.84 0.69 14.93
C VAL A 329 8.58 1.19 13.69
N TYR A 330 8.40 2.45 13.33
CA TYR A 330 9.12 3.04 12.21
C TYR A 330 9.73 4.40 12.56
N LEU A 331 10.87 4.68 11.93
CA LEU A 331 11.51 5.99 11.93
C LEU A 331 11.08 6.77 10.68
N ASN A 332 10.41 7.91 10.86
CA ASN A 332 9.97 8.74 9.76
C ASN A 332 11.07 9.70 9.31
N LEU A 333 11.50 9.60 8.05
CA LEU A 333 12.58 10.41 7.48
C LEU A 333 12.16 11.14 6.21
N PRO A 334 12.78 12.29 5.89
CA PRO A 334 12.68 12.92 4.57
C PRO A 334 13.14 11.96 3.47
N ILE A 335 12.58 12.10 2.27
CA ILE A 335 12.83 11.17 1.16
C ILE A 335 14.31 11.08 0.77
N GLU A 336 15.03 12.19 0.81
CA GLU A 336 16.45 12.23 0.46
C GLU A 336 17.33 11.41 1.42
N GLU A 337 16.98 11.41 2.73
CA GLU A 337 17.67 10.57 3.70
C GLU A 337 17.37 9.09 3.46
N VAL A 338 16.11 8.74 3.13
CA VAL A 338 15.73 7.37 2.78
C VAL A 338 16.49 6.87 1.55
N LYS A 339 16.57 7.69 0.49
CA LYS A 339 17.34 7.39 -0.73
C LYS A 339 18.82 7.14 -0.43
N ALA A 340 19.44 7.99 0.39
CA ALA A 340 20.84 7.84 0.75
C ALA A 340 21.13 6.50 1.45
N LEU A 341 20.26 6.09 2.39
CA LEU A 341 20.36 4.79 3.08
C LEU A 341 20.18 3.61 2.11
N ALA A 342 19.21 3.71 1.21
CA ALA A 342 18.96 2.68 0.20
C ALA A 342 20.13 2.55 -0.79
N ILE A 343 20.69 3.66 -1.26
CA ILE A 343 21.88 3.67 -2.14
C ILE A 343 23.08 3.02 -1.44
N ALA A 344 23.33 3.36 -0.16
CA ALA A 344 24.43 2.78 0.61
C ALA A 344 24.28 1.25 0.72
N SER A 345 23.06 0.75 0.98
CA SER A 345 22.77 -0.68 1.06
C SER A 345 23.01 -1.40 -0.27
N ILE A 346 22.50 -0.84 -1.39
CA ILE A 346 22.68 -1.45 -2.73
C ILE A 346 24.17 -1.47 -3.14
N LYS A 347 24.91 -0.41 -2.88
CA LYS A 347 26.36 -0.34 -3.17
C LYS A 347 27.15 -1.42 -2.41
N ASP A 348 26.69 -1.81 -1.23
CA ASP A 348 27.27 -2.91 -0.43
C ASP A 348 26.58 -4.26 -0.68
N ASN A 349 26.02 -4.47 -1.86
CA ASN A 349 25.38 -5.72 -2.29
C ASN A 349 24.29 -6.23 -1.32
N THR A 350 23.56 -5.33 -0.66
CA THR A 350 22.52 -5.68 0.31
C THR A 350 21.14 -5.35 -0.24
N ALA A 351 20.30 -6.38 -0.43
CA ALA A 351 18.89 -6.24 -0.81
C ALA A 351 18.05 -5.77 0.38
N MET A 352 16.98 -5.06 0.12
CA MET A 352 16.12 -4.49 1.16
C MET A 352 14.66 -4.85 0.94
N TYR A 353 13.93 -5.01 2.05
CA TYR A 353 12.47 -4.99 2.03
C TYR A 353 12.01 -3.57 1.68
N PHE A 354 11.14 -3.46 0.70
CA PHE A 354 10.60 -2.20 0.18
C PHE A 354 9.10 -2.31 0.02
N SER A 355 8.34 -1.26 0.32
CA SER A 355 6.92 -1.25 0.04
C SER A 355 6.40 0.10 -0.48
N CYS A 356 5.33 0.03 -1.28
CA CYS A 356 4.85 1.15 -2.06
C CYS A 356 3.37 1.00 -2.45
N ASP A 357 2.80 2.04 -3.08
CA ASP A 357 1.50 1.98 -3.75
C ASP A 357 1.69 1.51 -5.21
N VAL A 358 1.93 0.21 -5.39
CA VAL A 358 2.36 -0.37 -6.67
C VAL A 358 1.38 -0.14 -7.82
N GLY A 359 0.07 -0.03 -7.51
CA GLY A 359 -0.96 0.16 -8.54
C GLY A 359 -0.96 1.51 -9.23
N LYS A 360 -0.24 2.50 -8.66
CA LYS A 360 -0.21 3.86 -9.21
C LYS A 360 0.77 3.96 -10.38
N PHE A 361 0.24 4.36 -11.53
CA PHE A 361 1.03 4.55 -12.75
C PHE A 361 1.86 3.33 -13.17
N LEU A 362 1.44 2.12 -12.79
CA LEU A 362 2.07 0.87 -13.21
C LEU A 362 1.66 0.50 -14.64
N LEU A 363 2.62 0.49 -15.56
CA LEU A 363 2.45 -0.10 -16.88
C LEU A 363 2.88 -1.57 -16.87
N SER A 364 1.99 -2.45 -16.44
CA SER A 364 2.26 -3.88 -16.16
C SER A 364 2.92 -4.63 -17.32
N LYS A 365 2.50 -4.36 -18.57
CA LYS A 365 3.04 -5.00 -19.79
C LYS A 365 4.53 -4.73 -20.00
N LYS A 366 5.04 -3.61 -19.48
CA LYS A 366 6.46 -3.21 -19.57
C LYS A 366 7.22 -3.44 -18.26
N GLY A 367 6.50 -3.54 -17.16
CA GLY A 367 7.09 -3.59 -15.82
C GLY A 367 7.68 -2.26 -15.37
N THR A 368 7.05 -1.14 -15.76
CA THR A 368 7.53 0.20 -15.44
C THR A 368 6.56 0.92 -14.51
N LEU A 369 7.12 1.63 -13.54
CA LEU A 369 6.47 2.50 -12.59
C LEU A 369 7.02 3.92 -12.83
N ASP A 370 6.18 4.78 -13.43
CA ASP A 370 6.58 6.12 -13.83
C ASP A 370 5.35 7.02 -13.83
N ILE A 371 5.41 8.17 -13.17
CA ILE A 371 4.31 9.13 -13.09
C ILE A 371 3.83 9.58 -14.47
N ASN A 372 4.67 9.43 -15.50
CA ASN A 372 4.39 9.79 -16.88
C ASN A 372 3.88 8.61 -17.74
N ASN A 373 3.66 7.40 -17.16
CA ASN A 373 3.15 6.25 -17.92
C ASN A 373 1.75 6.48 -18.48
N PHE A 374 0.94 7.32 -17.81
CA PHE A 374 -0.43 7.61 -18.20
C PHE A 374 -0.71 9.11 -18.18
N ASP A 375 -1.24 9.65 -19.26
CA ASP A 375 -1.71 11.02 -19.37
C ASP A 375 -3.25 11.07 -19.16
N TYR A 376 -3.66 10.92 -17.91
CA TYR A 376 -5.08 11.02 -17.54
C TYR A 376 -5.62 12.43 -17.67
N GLU A 377 -4.80 13.45 -17.48
CA GLU A 377 -5.20 14.86 -17.52
C GLU A 377 -5.62 15.27 -18.93
N SER A 378 -4.81 14.96 -19.94
CA SER A 378 -5.17 15.19 -21.34
C SER A 378 -6.39 14.38 -21.77
N LEU A 379 -6.49 13.12 -21.33
CA LEU A 379 -7.61 12.24 -21.68
C LEU A 379 -8.94 12.73 -21.08
N MET A 380 -8.93 13.20 -19.83
CA MET A 380 -10.14 13.59 -19.09
C MET A 380 -10.42 15.09 -19.15
N GLY A 381 -9.45 15.91 -19.58
CA GLY A 381 -9.56 17.37 -19.68
C GLY A 381 -9.64 18.07 -18.31
N VAL A 382 -9.07 17.46 -17.26
CA VAL A 382 -9.02 18.01 -15.90
C VAL A 382 -7.69 17.65 -15.23
N GLU A 383 -7.22 18.49 -14.32
CA GLU A 383 -6.00 18.26 -13.55
C GLU A 383 -6.24 17.39 -12.31
N PHE A 384 -5.19 16.66 -11.87
CA PHE A 384 -5.17 15.84 -10.65
C PHE A 384 -4.01 16.27 -9.73
N PRO A 385 -4.03 17.47 -9.13
CA PRO A 385 -2.86 18.13 -8.56
C PRO A 385 -2.48 17.69 -7.12
N MET A 386 -3.08 16.63 -6.57
CA MET A 386 -2.76 16.20 -5.20
C MET A 386 -1.33 15.69 -5.10
N ASN A 387 -0.56 16.28 -4.16
CA ASN A 387 0.76 15.76 -3.77
C ASN A 387 0.64 14.53 -2.84
N LYS A 388 1.77 13.89 -2.51
CA LYS A 388 1.82 12.70 -1.65
C LYS A 388 1.11 12.89 -0.31
N GLU A 389 1.36 14.02 0.39
CA GLU A 389 0.71 14.32 1.68
C GLU A 389 -0.82 14.35 1.55
N GLN A 390 -1.33 15.05 0.54
CA GLN A 390 -2.77 15.17 0.29
C GLN A 390 -3.39 13.81 -0.07
N ARG A 391 -2.70 13.01 -0.90
CA ARG A 391 -3.18 11.66 -1.25
C ARG A 391 -3.27 10.73 -0.03
N VAL A 392 -2.27 10.76 0.86
CA VAL A 392 -2.30 9.96 2.10
C VAL A 392 -3.42 10.44 3.02
N ARG A 393 -3.55 11.75 3.25
CA ARG A 393 -4.60 12.33 4.11
C ARG A 393 -6.02 12.04 3.63
N THR A 394 -6.21 11.88 2.32
CA THR A 394 -7.51 11.61 1.70
C THR A 394 -7.73 10.13 1.39
N PHE A 395 -6.85 9.24 1.83
CA PHE A 395 -6.87 7.80 1.55
C PHE A 395 -6.82 7.45 0.04
N ALA A 396 -6.33 8.36 -0.78
CA ALA A 396 -6.16 8.13 -2.22
C ALA A 396 -4.88 7.33 -2.53
N SER A 397 -3.94 7.25 -1.60
CA SER A 397 -2.70 6.48 -1.69
C SER A 397 -2.31 5.94 -0.32
N GLY A 398 -1.77 4.72 -0.31
CA GLY A 398 -1.23 4.03 0.85
C GLY A 398 -0.38 2.86 0.38
N SER A 399 0.44 2.30 1.26
CA SER A 399 1.24 1.12 0.90
C SER A 399 0.32 -0.07 0.64
N SER A 400 0.48 -0.71 -0.51
CA SER A 400 -0.37 -1.81 -0.96
C SER A 400 0.41 -3.07 -1.34
N HIS A 401 1.75 -2.98 -1.49
CA HIS A 401 2.55 -4.11 -1.97
C HIS A 401 4.00 -4.00 -1.52
N ALA A 402 4.57 -5.15 -1.15
CA ALA A 402 5.98 -5.28 -0.80
C ALA A 402 6.77 -5.97 -1.91
N MET A 403 8.00 -5.52 -2.14
CA MET A 403 8.96 -6.04 -3.13
C MET A 403 10.39 -5.92 -2.62
N THR A 404 11.31 -6.65 -3.22
CA THR A 404 12.72 -6.59 -2.82
C THR A 404 13.46 -5.54 -3.64
N LEU A 405 13.93 -4.46 -3.00
CA LEU A 405 14.72 -3.41 -3.67
C LEU A 405 16.13 -3.90 -3.91
N ILE A 406 16.56 -3.94 -5.19
CA ILE A 406 17.78 -4.64 -5.61
C ILE A 406 18.71 -3.82 -6.51
N ALA A 407 18.29 -2.69 -7.07
CA ALA A 407 19.18 -1.91 -7.92
C ALA A 407 18.85 -0.43 -7.93
N VAL A 408 19.87 0.37 -8.23
CA VAL A 408 19.78 1.81 -8.50
C VAL A 408 20.70 2.19 -9.67
N ASP A 409 20.22 3.08 -10.52
CA ASP A 409 21.02 3.73 -11.54
C ASP A 409 21.29 5.18 -11.13
N LEU A 410 22.55 5.54 -11.00
CA LEU A 410 23.00 6.86 -10.58
C LEU A 410 23.52 7.67 -11.77
N ASP A 411 23.38 8.99 -11.72
CA ASP A 411 24.05 9.90 -12.62
C ASP A 411 25.53 10.11 -12.22
N GLU A 412 26.23 11.00 -12.93
CA GLU A 412 27.68 11.31 -12.68
C GLU A 412 27.86 12.02 -11.33
N GLU A 413 26.86 12.73 -10.84
CA GLU A 413 26.86 13.42 -9.55
C GLU A 413 26.48 12.50 -8.40
N GLY A 414 25.96 11.28 -8.69
CA GLY A 414 25.56 10.27 -7.71
C GLY A 414 24.10 10.36 -7.30
N ASN A 415 23.27 11.13 -8.01
CA ASN A 415 21.82 11.17 -7.78
C ASN A 415 21.12 9.98 -8.46
N PRO A 416 20.07 9.43 -7.86
CA PRO A 416 19.33 8.33 -8.47
C PRO A 416 18.49 8.82 -9.65
N LYS A 417 18.52 8.06 -10.75
CA LYS A 417 17.65 8.25 -11.92
C LYS A 417 16.48 7.27 -11.90
N LYS A 418 16.74 6.04 -11.49
CA LYS A 418 15.75 4.97 -11.45
C LYS A 418 16.20 3.85 -10.51
N TRP A 419 15.22 3.02 -10.11
CA TRP A 419 15.39 1.93 -9.19
C TRP A 419 14.80 0.64 -9.76
N MET A 420 15.21 -0.52 -9.24
CA MET A 420 14.60 -1.80 -9.61
C MET A 420 14.28 -2.62 -8.39
N VAL A 421 13.09 -3.22 -8.43
CA VAL A 421 12.62 -4.16 -7.42
C VAL A 421 12.38 -5.54 -8.05
N GLU A 422 12.77 -6.60 -7.33
CA GLU A 422 12.37 -7.96 -7.61
C GLU A 422 10.96 -8.15 -7.05
N ASN A 423 10.02 -8.55 -7.91
CA ASN A 423 8.63 -8.75 -7.56
C ASN A 423 8.33 -10.25 -7.34
N SER A 424 7.19 -10.55 -6.75
CA SER A 424 6.69 -11.91 -6.48
C SER A 424 5.44 -12.26 -7.31
N TRP A 425 5.43 -11.89 -8.59
CA TRP A 425 4.34 -12.19 -9.54
C TRP A 425 4.77 -13.13 -10.68
N GLY A 426 5.84 -13.92 -10.44
CA GLY A 426 6.39 -14.84 -11.41
C GLY A 426 7.29 -14.17 -12.46
N ALA A 427 8.17 -14.98 -13.06
CA ALA A 427 9.21 -14.51 -13.97
C ALA A 427 8.69 -13.89 -15.30
N ASN A 428 7.44 -14.17 -15.65
CA ASN A 428 6.80 -13.65 -16.86
C ASN A 428 6.11 -12.29 -16.64
N SER A 429 6.02 -11.81 -15.40
CA SER A 429 5.44 -10.52 -15.05
C SER A 429 6.49 -9.41 -15.17
N GLY A 430 6.07 -8.22 -15.61
CA GLY A 430 6.95 -7.08 -15.74
C GLY A 430 8.19 -7.32 -16.60
N TRP A 431 9.33 -6.76 -16.20
CA TRP A 431 10.61 -7.02 -16.86
C TRP A 431 11.32 -8.21 -16.20
N LYS A 432 11.08 -9.43 -16.73
CA LYS A 432 11.66 -10.69 -16.21
C LYS A 432 11.44 -10.89 -14.71
N GLY A 433 10.22 -10.63 -14.23
CA GLY A 433 9.85 -10.74 -12.83
C GLY A 433 10.18 -9.50 -11.97
N ASN A 434 10.74 -8.44 -12.56
CA ASN A 434 11.09 -7.21 -11.87
C ASN A 434 10.21 -6.05 -12.32
N LEU A 435 10.17 -4.99 -11.52
CA LEU A 435 9.63 -3.69 -11.90
C LEU A 435 10.75 -2.65 -11.84
N ILE A 436 10.74 -1.73 -12.81
CA ILE A 436 11.66 -0.59 -12.91
C ILE A 436 10.86 0.67 -12.62
N MET A 437 11.32 1.49 -11.68
CA MET A 437 10.66 2.73 -11.30
C MET A 437 11.57 3.93 -11.50
N THR A 438 11.01 5.05 -11.98
CA THR A 438 11.73 6.33 -12.02
C THR A 438 11.95 6.86 -10.61
N ASP A 439 12.89 7.78 -10.44
CA ASP A 439 13.15 8.38 -9.13
C ASP A 439 11.95 9.24 -8.65
N GLU A 440 11.31 9.98 -9.57
CA GLU A 440 10.09 10.73 -9.27
C GLU A 440 8.96 9.81 -8.79
N TRP A 441 8.79 8.63 -9.41
CA TRP A 441 7.80 7.67 -8.93
C TRP A 441 8.17 7.12 -7.54
N PHE A 442 9.45 6.84 -7.30
CA PHE A 442 9.93 6.41 -5.99
C PHE A 442 9.57 7.45 -4.92
N GLU A 443 9.80 8.74 -5.16
CA GLU A 443 9.45 9.82 -4.22
C GLU A 443 7.95 9.85 -3.91
N GLU A 444 7.11 9.73 -4.92
CA GLU A 444 5.67 9.93 -4.81
C GLU A 444 4.92 8.71 -4.23
N TYR A 445 5.42 7.48 -4.43
CA TYR A 445 4.65 6.27 -4.14
C TYR A 445 5.36 5.23 -3.26
N MET A 446 6.65 5.40 -2.93
CA MET A 446 7.27 4.57 -1.90
C MET A 446 6.80 5.01 -0.51
N PHE A 447 6.72 4.04 0.41
CA PHE A 447 6.40 4.32 1.79
C PHE A 447 7.47 3.80 2.76
N ARG A 448 7.99 2.58 2.57
CA ARG A 448 8.83 1.89 3.53
C ARG A 448 10.05 1.26 2.89
N VAL A 449 11.16 1.32 3.61
CA VAL A 449 12.38 0.56 3.34
C VAL A 449 12.91 0.03 4.66
N VAL A 450 13.32 -1.23 4.71
CA VAL A 450 13.95 -1.81 5.89
C VAL A 450 15.46 -1.80 5.68
N ILE A 451 16.15 -1.09 6.56
CA ILE A 451 17.58 -0.81 6.47
C ILE A 451 18.34 -1.53 7.58
N ASP A 452 19.42 -2.22 7.25
CA ASP A 452 20.38 -2.73 8.23
C ASP A 452 21.05 -1.55 8.95
N LYS A 453 21.09 -1.59 10.28
CA LYS A 453 21.65 -0.52 11.13
C LYS A 453 23.06 -0.12 10.76
N LYS A 454 23.86 -1.02 10.16
CA LYS A 454 25.23 -0.72 9.70
C LYS A 454 25.31 0.39 8.65
N TYR A 455 24.21 0.66 7.91
CA TYR A 455 24.12 1.73 6.92
C TYR A 455 23.54 3.03 7.45
N ILE A 456 23.03 3.03 8.69
CA ILE A 456 22.38 4.21 9.27
C ILE A 456 23.39 5.02 10.06
N PRO A 457 23.55 6.33 9.81
CA PRO A 457 24.43 7.20 10.59
C PRO A 457 24.14 7.15 12.09
N ALA A 458 25.18 7.29 12.91
CA ALA A 458 25.04 7.17 14.37
C ALA A 458 24.09 8.23 14.97
N GLU A 459 24.04 9.43 14.39
CA GLU A 459 23.10 10.49 14.79
C GLU A 459 21.64 10.11 14.47
N THR A 460 21.40 9.45 13.36
CA THR A 460 20.07 8.95 12.98
C THR A 460 19.66 7.76 13.86
N LEU A 461 20.60 6.86 14.20
CA LEU A 461 20.32 5.75 15.14
C LEU A 461 19.90 6.23 16.52
N LYS A 462 20.43 7.36 17.01
CA LYS A 462 20.00 7.96 18.29
C LYS A 462 18.54 8.36 18.32
N LEU A 463 17.93 8.62 17.15
CA LEU A 463 16.51 8.94 17.08
C LEU A 463 15.64 7.76 17.56
N LEU A 464 16.12 6.52 17.43
CA LEU A 464 15.41 5.32 17.91
C LEU A 464 15.33 5.22 19.44
N GLU A 465 16.10 6.01 20.19
CA GLU A 465 16.02 6.09 21.65
C GLU A 465 14.82 6.90 22.13
N GLN A 466 14.13 7.62 21.21
CA GLN A 466 12.90 8.36 21.51
C GLN A 466 11.79 7.38 21.89
N LYS A 467 10.92 7.81 22.83
CA LYS A 467 9.68 7.08 23.08
C LYS A 467 8.79 7.18 21.85
N PRO A 468 8.33 6.06 21.27
CA PRO A 468 7.47 6.08 20.10
C PRO A 468 6.16 6.84 20.33
N ILE A 469 5.73 7.59 19.34
CA ILE A 469 4.40 8.20 19.28
C ILE A 469 3.41 7.10 18.90
N GLN A 470 2.44 6.84 19.79
CA GLN A 470 1.46 5.77 19.61
C GLN A 470 0.42 6.16 18.56
N LEU A 471 0.21 5.30 17.59
CA LEU A 471 -0.81 5.41 16.55
C LEU A 471 -1.87 4.32 16.76
N PRO A 472 -3.14 4.59 16.44
CA PRO A 472 -4.19 3.60 16.61
C PRO A 472 -4.14 2.52 15.54
N SER A 473 -4.73 1.36 15.82
CA SER A 473 -4.83 0.22 14.89
C SER A 473 -5.55 0.51 13.56
N TRP A 474 -6.30 1.60 13.48
CA TRP A 474 -6.96 2.07 12.23
C TRP A 474 -6.21 3.22 11.58
N ASP A 475 -4.94 3.34 11.85
CA ASP A 475 -4.10 4.34 11.18
C ASP A 475 -4.01 4.05 9.68
N PRO A 476 -4.04 5.08 8.81
CA PRO A 476 -3.93 4.88 7.35
C PRO A 476 -2.66 4.16 6.91
N MET A 477 -1.58 4.30 7.70
CA MET A 477 -0.32 3.60 7.44
C MET A 477 -0.36 2.12 7.83
N PHE A 478 -1.38 1.68 8.55
CA PHE A 478 -1.68 0.27 8.81
C PHE A 478 -2.61 -0.31 7.71
N ALA A 479 -2.39 0.06 6.47
CA ALA A 479 -3.01 -0.65 5.37
C ALA A 479 -2.30 -1.98 5.17
N TYR A 480 -3.08 -3.06 5.05
CA TYR A 480 -2.52 -4.37 4.74
C TYR A 480 -2.01 -4.38 3.31
N GLU A 481 -0.79 -4.87 3.13
CA GLU A 481 -0.23 -5.16 1.81
C GLU A 481 -0.80 -6.51 1.37
N GLU A 482 -1.66 -6.51 0.35
CA GLU A 482 -2.35 -7.68 -0.21
C GLU A 482 -1.86 -8.02 -1.63
#